data_492090b9094a903c5e3a3a4d3eaf1256
#
_entry.id   492090b9094a903c5e3a3a4d3eaf1256
#
_cell.length_a   1.000
_cell.length_b   1.000
_cell.length_c   1.000
_cell.angle_alpha   90.00
_cell.angle_beta   90.00
_cell.angle_gamma   90.00
#
_symmetry.space_group_name_H-M   'P 1'
#
loop_
_entity.id
_entity.type
_entity.pdbx_description
1 polymer ?
#
loop_
_entity_poly.entity_id
_entity_poly.type
_entity_poly.pdbx_seq_one_letter_code
_entity_poly.pdbx_strand_id
1 'polypeptide(L)'
;MSGDMVIDLGERPRGPEPELFAGRPRPPARWWRVALPLLLALGTLTAGAAPPAGPPTVTVPATDPADFVLLGDRLLVLQGLLPTDGTARELVAYRLPGGEPLWRRALPDDDVPMGLTVHGDLLLVSTGSPDGDDVSTSALTLDGGEPRWHRPGRALPVAGGGVLLEAHRPGPGYTVRAVDPATGEPGWSVPVAEGFAAYRYAGGAVDLVAAVSPTGRVELYDPATGARLGAADLPRIGQAGNRYLELIGDALLVGDGTGGIAGYDVPSLRRRWALPPDPQAGWASPCGPAICLHRPDTGVRAVDPATGRTRWADPRWSHLALVGDRLLAETGRPDDREDRPLAVLDPATGRVLGELGRWQALWEWPAGQPRYGLRRLADGRVLLAELDVTAARARVLTVLPNWARRCGAQAGMLVCQAPGNTLRIWRLP
;
A
#
# COMPACT_ATOMS: atom_id res chain seq x y z
N MET A 1 23.54 41.02 50.58
CA MET A 1 24.14 40.24 51.69
C MET A 1 24.42 38.87 51.08
N SER A 2 25.70 38.68 50.71
CA SER A 2 26.23 37.47 50.09
C SER A 2 26.71 36.56 51.22
N GLY A 3 26.15 35.40 51.34
CA GLY A 3 26.58 34.38 52.33
C GLY A 3 27.41 33.35 51.64
N ASP A 4 28.74 33.38 51.85
CA ASP A 4 29.67 32.34 51.42
C ASP A 4 29.45 31.08 52.26
N MET A 5 29.10 29.98 51.61
CA MET A 5 28.99 28.66 52.22
C MET A 5 30.35 27.98 52.11
N VAL A 6 31.09 27.91 53.21
CA VAL A 6 32.33 27.15 53.30
C VAL A 6 32.01 25.67 53.58
N ILE A 7 32.41 24.78 52.68
CA ILE A 7 32.27 23.34 52.88
C ILE A 7 33.60 22.84 53.52
N ASP A 8 33.51 22.43 54.77
CA ASP A 8 34.61 21.82 55.51
C ASP A 8 34.76 20.34 55.06
N LEU A 9 35.88 20.04 54.40
CA LEU A 9 36.23 18.69 53.95
C LEU A 9 37.10 18.04 55.06
N GLY A 10 36.42 17.47 56.06
CA GLY A 10 37.06 16.77 57.17
C GLY A 10 38.09 15.73 56.71
N GLU A 11 39.31 15.85 57.28
CA GLU A 11 40.42 14.89 57.08
C GLU A 11 40.02 13.50 57.61
N ARG A 12 40.11 12.48 56.77
CA ARG A 12 39.98 11.09 57.19
C ARG A 12 41.30 10.59 57.77
N PRO A 13 41.30 9.95 58.92
CA PRO A 13 42.50 9.34 59.47
C PRO A 13 42.91 8.15 58.55
N ARG A 14 44.20 8.14 58.16
CA ARG A 14 44.81 7.04 57.43
C ARG A 14 44.89 5.81 58.35
N GLY A 15 44.08 4.79 58.01
CA GLY A 15 44.27 3.44 58.54
C GLY A 15 45.48 2.75 57.92
N PRO A 16 46.02 1.69 58.55
CA PRO A 16 47.22 1.00 58.07
C PRO A 16 46.93 0.41 56.65
N GLU A 17 47.89 0.66 55.75
CA GLU A 17 47.92 0.10 54.42
C GLU A 17 47.91 -1.43 54.45
N PRO A 18 46.94 -2.10 53.75
CA PRO A 18 47.06 -3.53 53.54
C PRO A 18 48.19 -3.81 52.55
N GLU A 19 49.13 -4.63 52.91
CA GLU A 19 50.16 -5.15 52.03
C GLU A 19 49.50 -5.89 50.86
N LEU A 20 49.43 -5.23 49.72
CA LEU A 20 49.05 -5.83 48.48
C LEU A 20 50.13 -6.78 48.00
N PHE A 21 49.90 -8.06 48.12
CA PHE A 21 50.72 -9.08 47.44
C PHE A 21 50.78 -8.75 45.97
N ALA A 22 51.90 -8.22 45.53
CA ALA A 22 52.19 -7.94 44.14
C ALA A 22 52.42 -9.25 43.37
N GLY A 23 51.33 -9.97 43.14
CA GLY A 23 51.28 -10.98 42.09
C GLY A 23 51.40 -10.27 40.75
N ARG A 24 52.54 -10.30 40.08
CA ARG A 24 52.71 -9.80 38.73
C ARG A 24 51.63 -10.42 37.85
N PRO A 25 50.74 -9.60 37.16
CA PRO A 25 49.75 -10.14 36.22
C PRO A 25 50.53 -10.91 35.13
N ARG A 26 50.18 -12.17 34.96
CA ARG A 26 50.73 -12.98 33.86
C ARG A 26 50.36 -12.29 32.57
N PRO A 27 51.29 -12.00 31.65
CA PRO A 27 50.97 -11.39 30.37
C PRO A 27 49.97 -12.29 29.65
N PRO A 28 48.87 -11.73 29.09
CA PRO A 28 47.88 -12.51 28.37
C PRO A 28 48.56 -13.33 27.27
N ALA A 29 48.23 -14.60 27.19
CA ALA A 29 48.89 -15.55 26.30
C ALA A 29 48.96 -14.96 24.87
N ARG A 30 50.10 -15.12 24.22
CA ARG A 30 50.45 -14.48 22.93
C ARG A 30 49.40 -14.71 21.84
N TRP A 31 48.61 -15.77 21.95
CA TRP A 31 47.54 -16.11 21.02
C TRP A 31 46.37 -15.13 21.06
N TRP A 32 46.05 -14.44 22.17
CA TRP A 32 45.01 -13.43 22.26
C TRP A 32 45.33 -12.18 21.41
N ARG A 33 46.62 -11.89 21.23
CA ARG A 33 47.09 -10.76 20.43
C ARG A 33 46.86 -10.99 18.93
N VAL A 34 46.68 -12.24 18.52
CA VAL A 34 46.41 -12.63 17.14
C VAL A 34 44.93 -12.98 16.96
N ALA A 35 44.29 -13.62 17.94
CA ALA A 35 42.90 -14.02 17.86
C ALA A 35 41.93 -12.85 17.86
N LEU A 36 42.18 -11.79 18.64
CA LEU A 36 41.28 -10.63 18.70
C LEU A 36 41.23 -9.84 17.39
N PRO A 37 42.36 -9.48 16.75
CA PRO A 37 42.31 -8.83 15.44
C PRO A 37 41.81 -9.76 14.33
N LEU A 38 42.01 -11.06 14.43
CA LEU A 38 41.44 -12.03 13.47
C LEU A 38 39.90 -12.15 13.62
N LEU A 39 39.40 -12.18 14.85
CA LEU A 39 37.96 -12.14 15.12
C LEU A 39 37.31 -10.81 14.71
N LEU A 40 37.98 -9.69 14.91
CA LEU A 40 37.56 -8.38 14.43
C LEU A 40 37.59 -8.31 12.90
N ALA A 41 38.65 -8.85 12.26
CA ALA A 41 38.74 -8.92 10.81
C ALA A 41 37.70 -9.88 10.21
N LEU A 42 37.45 -11.03 10.82
CA LEU A 42 36.36 -11.93 10.44
C LEU A 42 34.99 -11.29 10.68
N GLY A 43 34.77 -10.57 11.76
CA GLY A 43 33.53 -9.84 12.04
C GLY A 43 33.30 -8.69 11.06
N THR A 44 34.33 -8.02 10.57
CA THR A 44 34.21 -6.98 9.52
C THR A 44 34.03 -7.58 8.14
N LEU A 45 34.52 -8.77 7.86
CA LEU A 45 34.31 -9.49 6.59
C LEU A 45 32.92 -10.09 6.49
N THR A 46 32.26 -10.40 7.62
CA THR A 46 30.87 -10.88 7.65
C THR A 46 29.83 -9.76 7.66
N ALA A 47 30.26 -8.52 7.94
CA ALA A 47 29.44 -7.34 7.64
C ALA A 47 29.44 -7.11 6.12
N GLY A 48 28.95 -8.12 5.38
CA GLY A 48 28.94 -8.12 3.93
C GLY A 48 28.20 -6.90 3.40
N ALA A 49 28.94 -5.96 2.83
CA ALA A 49 28.34 -4.92 2.03
C ALA A 49 27.49 -5.63 0.96
N ALA A 50 26.21 -5.31 0.91
CA ALA A 50 25.34 -5.84 -0.13
C ALA A 50 26.00 -5.58 -1.48
N PRO A 51 26.07 -6.57 -2.37
CA PRO A 51 26.72 -6.38 -3.66
C PRO A 51 26.01 -5.25 -4.42
N PRO A 52 26.74 -4.42 -5.17
CA PRO A 52 26.11 -3.46 -6.05
C PRO A 52 25.21 -4.20 -7.05
N ALA A 53 24.10 -3.59 -7.42
CA ALA A 53 23.26 -4.13 -8.47
C ALA A 53 24.11 -4.33 -9.73
N GLY A 54 23.99 -5.48 -10.35
CA GLY A 54 24.50 -5.70 -11.70
C GLY A 54 23.93 -4.67 -12.68
N PRO A 55 24.41 -4.61 -13.91
CA PRO A 55 23.82 -3.75 -14.93
C PRO A 55 22.33 -4.10 -15.08
N PRO A 56 21.46 -3.12 -15.42
CA PRO A 56 20.06 -3.40 -15.70
C PRO A 56 19.97 -4.42 -16.85
N THR A 57 19.01 -5.35 -16.73
CA THR A 57 18.79 -6.37 -17.74
C THR A 57 18.36 -5.72 -19.05
N VAL A 58 17.56 -4.66 -18.96
CA VAL A 58 17.04 -3.92 -20.10
C VAL A 58 16.75 -2.46 -19.71
N THR A 59 16.76 -1.60 -20.74
CA THR A 59 16.36 -0.19 -20.62
C THR A 59 15.32 0.09 -21.70
N VAL A 60 14.18 0.66 -21.31
CA VAL A 60 13.12 1.06 -22.24
C VAL A 60 12.90 2.58 -22.18
N PRO A 61 12.52 3.22 -23.30
CA PRO A 61 12.13 4.63 -23.30
C PRO A 61 10.91 4.87 -22.42
N ALA A 62 10.90 5.99 -21.71
CA ALA A 62 9.75 6.46 -20.93
C ALA A 62 9.87 7.95 -20.67
N THR A 63 8.76 8.68 -20.60
CA THR A 63 8.78 10.09 -20.18
C THR A 63 9.12 10.22 -18.69
N ASP A 64 9.42 11.41 -18.21
CA ASP A 64 9.61 11.71 -16.79
C ASP A 64 8.61 12.81 -16.38
N PRO A 65 7.55 12.50 -15.64
CA PRO A 65 7.22 11.19 -15.05
C PRO A 65 6.59 10.21 -16.04
N ALA A 66 6.77 8.91 -15.77
CA ALA A 66 5.98 7.85 -16.38
C ALA A 66 5.37 6.98 -15.26
N ASP A 67 4.16 6.51 -15.48
CA ASP A 67 3.61 5.42 -14.68
C ASP A 67 3.82 4.10 -15.41
N PHE A 68 3.98 3.04 -14.64
CA PHE A 68 4.16 1.72 -15.22
C PHE A 68 3.53 0.63 -14.35
N VAL A 69 3.15 -0.45 -15.01
CA VAL A 69 2.61 -1.64 -14.36
C VAL A 69 3.33 -2.88 -14.90
N LEU A 70 3.78 -3.72 -13.98
CA LEU A 70 4.34 -5.03 -14.30
C LEU A 70 3.22 -6.07 -14.33
N LEU A 71 3.16 -6.88 -15.37
CA LEU A 71 2.14 -7.91 -15.56
C LEU A 71 2.80 -9.17 -16.10
N GLY A 72 3.21 -10.06 -15.21
CA GLY A 72 3.92 -11.27 -15.61
C GLY A 72 5.19 -10.96 -16.40
N ASP A 73 5.19 -11.31 -17.68
CA ASP A 73 6.30 -11.09 -18.62
C ASP A 73 6.18 -9.75 -19.40
N ARG A 74 5.33 -8.83 -18.96
CA ARG A 74 5.08 -7.56 -19.64
C ARG A 74 5.28 -6.36 -18.74
N LEU A 75 5.74 -5.29 -19.34
CA LEU A 75 5.80 -3.96 -18.76
C LEU A 75 4.90 -3.03 -19.57
N LEU A 76 3.85 -2.52 -18.97
CA LEU A 76 3.00 -1.48 -19.53
C LEU A 76 3.54 -0.13 -19.04
N VAL A 77 3.83 0.78 -19.95
CA VAL A 77 4.36 2.12 -19.63
C VAL A 77 3.39 3.15 -20.16
N LEU A 78 2.90 3.97 -19.27
CA LEU A 78 2.08 5.12 -19.58
C LEU A 78 2.95 6.35 -19.65
N GLN A 79 2.97 6.99 -20.80
CA GLN A 79 3.83 8.13 -21.14
C GLN A 79 3.01 9.40 -21.37
N GLY A 80 3.69 10.58 -21.34
CA GLY A 80 3.04 11.86 -21.61
C GLY A 80 2.07 12.31 -20.50
N LEU A 81 2.39 12.04 -19.23
CA LEU A 81 1.53 12.39 -18.10
C LEU A 81 1.43 13.89 -17.83
N LEU A 82 2.43 14.68 -18.25
CA LEU A 82 2.43 16.12 -18.07
C LEU A 82 2.08 16.83 -19.39
N PRO A 83 1.07 17.70 -19.41
CA PRO A 83 0.67 18.46 -20.61
C PRO A 83 1.78 19.39 -21.12
N THR A 84 2.74 19.72 -20.28
CA THR A 84 3.82 20.68 -20.57
C THR A 84 4.91 20.15 -21.50
N ASP A 85 4.98 18.85 -21.72
CA ASP A 85 6.08 18.22 -22.45
C ASP A 85 5.83 18.12 -23.96
N GLY A 86 4.63 18.48 -24.41
CA GLY A 86 4.22 18.34 -25.83
C GLY A 86 4.28 16.90 -26.36
N THR A 87 4.43 15.95 -25.46
CA THR A 87 4.44 14.51 -25.77
C THR A 87 3.00 14.00 -25.75
N ALA A 88 2.56 13.41 -26.84
CA ALA A 88 1.26 12.74 -26.87
C ALA A 88 1.20 11.65 -25.81
N ARG A 89 0.06 11.54 -25.14
CA ARG A 89 -0.17 10.45 -24.18
C ARG A 89 -0.24 9.13 -24.93
N GLU A 90 0.56 8.19 -24.52
CA GLU A 90 0.55 6.86 -25.09
C GLU A 90 0.77 5.78 -24.03
N LEU A 91 0.15 4.64 -24.26
CA LEU A 91 0.39 3.41 -23.55
C LEU A 91 1.24 2.50 -24.43
N VAL A 92 2.38 2.05 -23.89
CA VAL A 92 3.30 1.16 -24.59
C VAL A 92 3.48 -0.12 -23.80
N ALA A 93 3.34 -1.26 -24.46
CA ALA A 93 3.64 -2.55 -23.88
C ALA A 93 5.01 -3.04 -24.33
N TYR A 94 5.81 -3.52 -23.39
CA TYR A 94 7.10 -4.16 -23.65
C TYR A 94 7.09 -5.58 -23.16
N ARG A 95 7.77 -6.48 -23.89
CA ARG A 95 8.04 -7.84 -23.44
C ARG A 95 9.24 -7.87 -22.51
N LEU A 96 9.13 -8.60 -21.41
CA LEU A 96 10.22 -8.81 -20.48
C LEU A 96 10.74 -10.26 -20.62
N PRO A 97 12.03 -10.52 -20.39
CA PRO A 97 13.05 -9.55 -19.96
C PRO A 97 13.75 -8.78 -21.09
N GLY A 98 13.37 -8.97 -22.36
CA GLY A 98 14.11 -8.43 -23.52
C GLY A 98 13.90 -6.93 -23.77
N GLY A 99 12.74 -6.39 -23.36
CA GLY A 99 12.40 -4.96 -23.57
C GLY A 99 11.92 -4.64 -24.98
N GLU A 100 11.58 -5.66 -25.78
CA GLU A 100 11.02 -5.43 -27.12
C GLU A 100 9.62 -4.83 -27.01
N PRO A 101 9.34 -3.75 -27.75
CA PRO A 101 8.00 -3.19 -27.80
C PRO A 101 7.06 -4.17 -28.48
N LEU A 102 5.94 -4.49 -27.81
CA LEU A 102 4.89 -5.34 -28.35
C LEU A 102 3.90 -4.53 -29.17
N TRP A 103 3.42 -3.42 -28.60
CA TRP A 103 2.48 -2.51 -29.24
C TRP A 103 2.49 -1.13 -28.56
N ARG A 104 1.91 -0.14 -29.26
CA ARG A 104 1.70 1.23 -28.77
C ARG A 104 0.27 1.65 -29.04
N ARG A 105 -0.29 2.45 -28.11
CA ARG A 105 -1.63 3.00 -28.24
C ARG A 105 -1.66 4.44 -27.77
N ALA A 106 -2.05 5.35 -28.67
CA ALA A 106 -2.35 6.73 -28.30
C ALA A 106 -3.59 6.75 -27.38
N LEU A 107 -3.52 7.56 -26.34
CA LEU A 107 -4.64 7.88 -25.45
C LEU A 107 -5.09 9.31 -25.73
N PRO A 108 -6.36 9.66 -25.43
CA PRO A 108 -6.80 11.04 -25.55
C PRO A 108 -5.92 12.00 -24.76
N ASP A 109 -5.58 13.14 -25.33
CA ASP A 109 -4.64 14.11 -24.75
C ASP A 109 -5.20 14.78 -23.47
N ASP A 110 -6.53 14.92 -23.38
CA ASP A 110 -7.18 15.58 -22.24
C ASP A 110 -7.48 14.63 -21.08
N ASP A 111 -7.37 13.32 -21.30
CA ASP A 111 -7.73 12.32 -20.31
C ASP A 111 -6.57 12.02 -19.35
N VAL A 112 -6.85 11.98 -18.05
CA VAL A 112 -5.92 11.50 -17.03
C VAL A 112 -6.15 10.02 -16.80
N PRO A 113 -5.11 9.18 -16.87
CA PRO A 113 -5.23 7.77 -16.54
C PRO A 113 -5.58 7.60 -15.06
N MET A 114 -6.64 6.83 -14.79
CA MET A 114 -7.16 6.58 -13.46
C MET A 114 -6.93 5.14 -12.99
N GLY A 115 -6.51 4.26 -13.87
CA GLY A 115 -6.19 2.88 -13.53
C GLY A 115 -6.03 1.97 -14.74
N LEU A 116 -5.22 0.95 -14.52
CA LEU A 116 -5.01 -0.17 -15.44
C LEU A 116 -5.40 -1.45 -14.71
N THR A 117 -6.26 -2.26 -15.33
CA THR A 117 -6.71 -3.53 -14.75
C THR A 117 -6.64 -4.62 -15.81
N VAL A 118 -6.05 -5.75 -15.48
CA VAL A 118 -6.09 -6.92 -16.37
C VAL A 118 -7.28 -7.80 -16.02
N HIS A 119 -7.99 -8.21 -17.05
CA HIS A 119 -9.12 -9.11 -16.94
C HIS A 119 -9.04 -10.16 -18.06
N GLY A 120 -8.59 -11.37 -17.74
CA GLY A 120 -8.32 -12.40 -18.75
C GLY A 120 -7.26 -11.95 -19.76
N ASP A 121 -7.61 -11.91 -21.04
CA ASP A 121 -6.78 -11.44 -22.16
C ASP A 121 -6.99 -9.94 -22.48
N LEU A 122 -7.74 -9.22 -21.66
CA LEU A 122 -8.02 -7.81 -21.83
C LEU A 122 -7.25 -6.95 -20.84
N LEU A 123 -6.84 -5.79 -21.31
CA LEU A 123 -6.37 -4.66 -20.52
C LEU A 123 -7.48 -3.61 -20.50
N LEU A 124 -8.02 -3.34 -19.32
CA LEU A 124 -8.98 -2.29 -19.06
C LEU A 124 -8.23 -1.02 -18.65
N VAL A 125 -8.30 0.00 -19.48
CA VAL A 125 -7.66 1.31 -19.26
C VAL A 125 -8.75 2.30 -18.91
N SER A 126 -8.82 2.69 -17.64
CA SER A 126 -9.73 3.74 -17.20
C SER A 126 -9.03 5.10 -17.31
N THR A 127 -9.65 6.03 -18.00
CA THR A 127 -9.20 7.41 -18.17
C THR A 127 -10.33 8.37 -17.79
N GLY A 128 -10.00 9.58 -17.42
CA GLY A 128 -11.01 10.58 -17.07
C GLY A 128 -10.49 12.00 -17.21
N SER A 129 -11.42 12.95 -17.20
CA SER A 129 -11.05 14.37 -17.15
C SER A 129 -10.28 14.69 -15.87
N PRO A 130 -9.44 15.74 -15.87
CA PRO A 130 -8.71 16.16 -14.66
C PRO A 130 -9.64 16.44 -13.46
N ASP A 131 -10.88 16.82 -13.72
CA ASP A 131 -11.90 17.08 -12.70
C ASP A 131 -12.55 15.81 -12.17
N GLY A 132 -12.30 14.65 -12.81
CA GLY A 132 -12.79 13.33 -12.39
C GLY A 132 -14.25 13.04 -12.74
N ASP A 133 -14.94 13.95 -13.42
CA ASP A 133 -16.38 13.81 -13.70
C ASP A 133 -16.68 12.90 -14.90
N ASP A 134 -15.80 12.89 -15.89
CA ASP A 134 -15.97 12.10 -17.12
C ASP A 134 -14.94 10.95 -17.17
N VAL A 135 -15.25 9.87 -16.45
CA VAL A 135 -14.43 8.67 -16.50
C VAL A 135 -14.95 7.72 -17.57
N SER A 136 -14.05 7.16 -18.35
CA SER A 136 -14.34 6.13 -19.33
C SER A 136 -13.35 4.98 -19.24
N THR A 137 -13.73 3.81 -19.72
CA THR A 137 -12.87 2.64 -19.82
C THR A 137 -12.79 2.14 -21.24
N SER A 138 -11.55 1.99 -21.74
CA SER A 138 -11.24 1.29 -22.98
C SER A 138 -10.75 -0.11 -22.66
N ALA A 139 -11.34 -1.13 -23.25
CA ALA A 139 -10.81 -2.48 -23.25
C ALA A 139 -9.95 -2.70 -24.47
N LEU A 140 -8.72 -3.13 -24.24
CA LEU A 140 -7.71 -3.45 -25.25
C LEU A 140 -7.34 -4.92 -25.12
N THR A 141 -6.96 -5.56 -26.22
CA THR A 141 -6.32 -6.88 -26.13
C THR A 141 -4.97 -6.74 -25.46
N LEU A 142 -4.66 -7.58 -24.50
CA LEU A 142 -3.40 -7.52 -23.77
C LEU A 142 -2.19 -7.80 -24.69
N ASP A 143 -2.38 -8.64 -25.71
CA ASP A 143 -1.32 -9.06 -26.64
C ASP A 143 -1.02 -8.04 -27.72
N GLY A 144 -2.04 -7.42 -28.31
CA GLY A 144 -1.91 -6.53 -29.47
C GLY A 144 -2.25 -5.07 -29.20
N GLY A 145 -2.81 -4.74 -28.05
CA GLY A 145 -3.31 -3.38 -27.79
C GLY A 145 -4.50 -2.98 -28.66
N GLU A 146 -5.15 -3.96 -29.31
CA GLU A 146 -6.28 -3.70 -30.19
C GLU A 146 -7.53 -3.33 -29.38
N PRO A 147 -8.27 -2.26 -29.75
CA PRO A 147 -9.47 -1.87 -29.03
C PRO A 147 -10.59 -2.89 -29.26
N ARG A 148 -11.24 -3.30 -28.19
CA ARG A 148 -12.42 -4.15 -28.20
C ARG A 148 -13.69 -3.32 -28.03
N TRP A 149 -13.72 -2.52 -26.98
CA TRP A 149 -14.82 -1.62 -26.69
C TRP A 149 -14.36 -0.41 -25.88
N HIS A 150 -15.21 0.61 -25.85
CA HIS A 150 -15.05 1.81 -25.03
C HIS A 150 -16.39 2.15 -24.41
N ARG A 151 -16.43 2.39 -23.08
CA ARG A 151 -17.65 2.67 -22.31
C ARG A 151 -17.40 3.71 -21.23
N PRO A 152 -18.40 4.56 -20.92
CA PRO A 152 -18.35 5.43 -19.76
C PRO A 152 -18.27 4.63 -18.45
N GLY A 153 -17.43 5.09 -17.53
CA GLY A 153 -17.25 4.56 -16.19
C GLY A 153 -15.88 3.95 -15.94
N ARG A 154 -15.51 3.92 -14.66
CA ARG A 154 -14.29 3.28 -14.17
C ARG A 154 -14.51 1.78 -14.03
N ALA A 155 -13.59 0.99 -14.55
CA ALA A 155 -13.67 -0.46 -14.46
C ALA A 155 -13.28 -0.99 -13.08
N LEU A 156 -14.08 -1.92 -12.57
CA LEU A 156 -13.85 -2.67 -11.35
C LEU A 156 -14.00 -4.17 -11.68
N PRO A 157 -12.97 -5.00 -11.49
CA PRO A 157 -13.08 -6.44 -11.72
C PRO A 157 -14.02 -7.06 -10.70
N VAL A 158 -14.81 -8.04 -11.15
CA VAL A 158 -15.75 -8.80 -10.31
C VAL A 158 -15.21 -10.20 -10.04
N ALA A 159 -15.37 -10.67 -8.82
CA ALA A 159 -15.06 -12.06 -8.47
C ALA A 159 -15.91 -13.01 -9.33
N GLY A 160 -15.26 -14.00 -9.96
CA GLY A 160 -15.92 -14.90 -10.89
C GLY A 160 -15.89 -14.45 -12.35
N GLY A 161 -15.24 -13.33 -12.69
CA GLY A 161 -14.87 -13.00 -14.07
C GLY A 161 -15.77 -12.00 -14.78
N GLY A 162 -16.47 -11.14 -14.06
CA GLY A 162 -17.22 -9.99 -14.60
C GLY A 162 -16.46 -8.66 -14.49
N VAL A 163 -17.02 -7.61 -15.06
CA VAL A 163 -16.57 -6.23 -14.93
C VAL A 163 -17.75 -5.34 -14.57
N LEU A 164 -17.57 -4.51 -13.54
CA LEU A 164 -18.46 -3.39 -13.27
C LEU A 164 -17.86 -2.11 -13.83
N LEU A 165 -18.72 -1.21 -14.29
CA LEU A 165 -18.38 0.17 -14.62
C LEU A 165 -19.10 1.11 -13.65
N GLU A 166 -18.33 1.94 -12.96
CA GLU A 166 -18.83 3.02 -12.14
C GLU A 166 -18.84 4.31 -12.99
N ALA A 167 -19.99 4.65 -13.54
CA ALA A 167 -20.16 5.74 -14.49
C ALA A 167 -20.88 6.92 -13.86
N HIS A 168 -20.25 8.10 -13.88
CA HIS A 168 -20.90 9.34 -13.48
C HIS A 168 -22.09 9.66 -14.42
N ARG A 169 -23.09 10.33 -13.86
CA ARG A 169 -24.27 10.79 -14.60
C ARG A 169 -24.20 12.29 -14.79
N PRO A 170 -24.82 12.83 -15.84
CA PRO A 170 -25.12 14.25 -15.87
C PRO A 170 -25.99 14.63 -14.66
N GLY A 171 -25.43 15.41 -13.72
CA GLY A 171 -26.04 15.72 -12.43
C GLY A 171 -25.51 14.86 -11.29
N PRO A 172 -26.03 15.03 -10.06
CA PRO A 172 -25.50 14.32 -8.90
C PRO A 172 -25.82 12.83 -8.94
N GLY A 173 -24.78 12.01 -8.74
CA GLY A 173 -24.87 10.56 -8.68
C GLY A 173 -24.14 9.85 -9.83
N TYR A 174 -24.17 8.54 -9.76
CA TYR A 174 -23.55 7.66 -10.75
C TYR A 174 -24.36 6.37 -10.93
N THR A 175 -23.93 5.53 -11.85
CA THR A 175 -24.52 4.22 -12.09
C THR A 175 -23.44 3.16 -11.94
N VAL A 176 -23.71 2.14 -11.16
CA VAL A 176 -22.93 0.90 -11.17
C VAL A 176 -23.57 -0.03 -12.19
N ARG A 177 -22.81 -0.46 -13.18
CA ARG A 177 -23.30 -1.27 -14.30
C ARG A 177 -22.37 -2.45 -14.52
N ALA A 178 -22.94 -3.64 -14.62
CA ALA A 178 -22.20 -4.79 -15.12
C ALA A 178 -22.09 -4.71 -16.66
N VAL A 179 -20.95 -5.14 -17.17
CA VAL A 179 -20.73 -5.29 -18.61
C VAL A 179 -20.12 -6.66 -18.91
N ASP A 180 -20.44 -7.17 -20.08
CA ASP A 180 -19.73 -8.32 -20.63
C ASP A 180 -18.28 -7.91 -20.93
N PRO A 181 -17.28 -8.59 -20.35
CA PRO A 181 -15.89 -8.18 -20.53
C PRO A 181 -15.41 -8.22 -21.98
N ALA A 182 -15.90 -9.15 -22.79
CA ALA A 182 -15.46 -9.34 -24.16
C ALA A 182 -16.03 -8.30 -25.12
N THR A 183 -17.29 -7.88 -24.90
CA THR A 183 -18.05 -7.02 -25.85
C THR A 183 -18.35 -5.64 -25.30
N GLY A 184 -18.24 -5.44 -23.98
CA GLY A 184 -18.68 -4.22 -23.32
C GLY A 184 -20.19 -4.02 -23.33
N GLU A 185 -20.98 -5.04 -23.68
CA GLU A 185 -22.43 -4.94 -23.66
C GLU A 185 -22.96 -4.84 -22.22
N PRO A 186 -23.91 -3.92 -21.97
CA PRO A 186 -24.42 -3.72 -20.63
C PRO A 186 -25.34 -4.87 -20.21
N GLY A 187 -25.09 -5.38 -19.01
CA GLY A 187 -25.98 -6.29 -18.29
C GLY A 187 -26.90 -5.52 -17.33
N TRP A 188 -26.91 -5.92 -16.06
CA TRP A 188 -27.68 -5.22 -15.03
C TRP A 188 -27.07 -3.86 -14.67
N SER A 189 -27.88 -2.97 -14.11
CA SER A 189 -27.41 -1.67 -13.62
C SER A 189 -28.20 -1.19 -12.41
N VAL A 190 -27.51 -0.49 -11.50
CA VAL A 190 -28.09 0.13 -10.30
C VAL A 190 -27.76 1.62 -10.32
N PRO A 191 -28.78 2.50 -10.34
CA PRO A 191 -28.56 3.93 -10.19
C PRO A 191 -28.25 4.25 -8.72
N VAL A 192 -27.19 5.01 -8.49
CA VAL A 192 -26.80 5.56 -7.18
C VAL A 192 -27.03 7.06 -7.24
N ALA A 193 -28.29 7.47 -7.00
CA ALA A 193 -28.69 8.87 -7.09
C ALA A 193 -28.18 9.64 -5.85
N GLU A 194 -27.39 10.70 -6.05
CA GLU A 194 -26.83 11.57 -5.00
C GLU A 194 -26.18 10.83 -3.81
N GLY A 195 -25.98 9.54 -3.98
CA GLY A 195 -25.42 8.64 -2.98
C GLY A 195 -23.98 8.22 -3.33
N PHE A 196 -23.57 7.11 -2.76
CA PHE A 196 -22.31 6.47 -3.06
C PHE A 196 -22.43 4.95 -2.97
N ALA A 197 -21.50 4.22 -3.59
CA ALA A 197 -21.37 2.79 -3.43
C ALA A 197 -20.12 2.47 -2.63
N ALA A 198 -20.19 1.38 -1.88
CA ALA A 198 -19.04 0.73 -1.31
C ALA A 198 -18.92 -0.67 -1.90
N TYR A 199 -17.68 -1.12 -2.01
CA TYR A 199 -17.35 -2.39 -2.61
C TYR A 199 -16.58 -3.24 -1.61
N ARG A 200 -16.98 -4.51 -1.47
CA ARG A 200 -16.14 -5.49 -0.79
C ARG A 200 -15.26 -6.16 -1.83
N TYR A 201 -13.99 -6.30 -1.48
CA TYR A 201 -13.00 -6.95 -2.35
C TYR A 201 -12.57 -8.28 -1.77
N ALA A 202 -12.59 -9.31 -2.61
CA ALA A 202 -12.01 -10.62 -2.34
C ALA A 202 -10.97 -10.94 -3.43
N GLY A 203 -9.71 -11.12 -3.04
CA GLY A 203 -8.63 -11.39 -3.99
C GLY A 203 -8.40 -10.28 -5.03
N GLY A 204 -8.70 -9.02 -4.70
CA GLY A 204 -8.57 -7.88 -5.62
C GLY A 204 -9.77 -7.64 -6.54
N ALA A 205 -10.82 -8.46 -6.47
CA ALA A 205 -12.04 -8.32 -7.25
C ALA A 205 -13.25 -8.06 -6.36
N VAL A 206 -14.26 -7.35 -6.89
CA VAL A 206 -15.48 -7.02 -6.17
C VAL A 206 -16.36 -8.27 -6.02
N ASP A 207 -16.72 -8.60 -4.80
CA ASP A 207 -17.64 -9.71 -4.48
C ASP A 207 -18.95 -9.27 -3.82
N LEU A 208 -19.08 -7.98 -3.50
CA LEU A 208 -20.32 -7.38 -2.99
C LEU A 208 -20.34 -5.88 -3.29
N VAL A 209 -21.52 -5.38 -3.66
CA VAL A 209 -21.80 -3.95 -3.86
C VAL A 209 -22.82 -3.48 -2.82
N ALA A 210 -22.56 -2.39 -2.13
CA ALA A 210 -23.53 -1.66 -1.32
C ALA A 210 -23.83 -0.31 -1.95
N ALA A 211 -25.03 -0.10 -2.41
CA ALA A 211 -25.50 1.19 -2.89
C ALA A 211 -26.24 1.92 -1.76
N VAL A 212 -25.91 3.20 -1.57
CA VAL A 212 -26.46 4.00 -0.48
C VAL A 212 -27.09 5.27 -1.04
N SER A 213 -28.36 5.47 -0.71
CA SER A 213 -29.10 6.68 -1.07
C SER A 213 -28.81 7.83 -0.08
N PRO A 214 -29.08 9.09 -0.45
CA PRO A 214 -28.96 10.24 0.46
C PRO A 214 -29.86 10.14 1.69
N THR A 215 -30.95 9.38 1.60
CA THR A 215 -31.89 9.18 2.71
C THR A 215 -31.44 8.13 3.71
N GLY A 216 -30.31 7.44 3.44
CA GLY A 216 -29.77 6.38 4.29
C GLY A 216 -30.26 4.97 3.95
N ARG A 217 -31.00 4.82 2.86
CA ARG A 217 -31.36 3.48 2.39
C ARG A 217 -30.15 2.80 1.78
N VAL A 218 -29.80 1.64 2.32
CA VAL A 218 -28.71 0.77 1.83
C VAL A 218 -29.32 -0.43 1.13
N GLU A 219 -28.80 -0.76 -0.03
CA GLU A 219 -29.14 -1.97 -0.78
C GLU A 219 -27.87 -2.73 -1.14
N LEU A 220 -27.87 -4.02 -0.89
CA LEU A 220 -26.76 -4.94 -1.18
C LEU A 220 -27.05 -5.72 -2.45
N TYR A 221 -26.04 -5.82 -3.32
CA TYR A 221 -26.16 -6.51 -4.60
C TYR A 221 -25.02 -7.51 -4.80
N ASP A 222 -25.39 -8.64 -5.38
CA ASP A 222 -24.43 -9.58 -5.96
C ASP A 222 -23.85 -8.96 -7.24
N PRO A 223 -22.53 -8.76 -7.33
CA PRO A 223 -21.92 -8.07 -8.47
C PRO A 223 -21.94 -8.87 -9.78
N ALA A 224 -22.06 -10.20 -9.71
CA ALA A 224 -22.10 -11.04 -10.92
C ALA A 224 -23.49 -11.05 -11.56
N THR A 225 -24.54 -11.04 -10.75
CA THR A 225 -25.93 -11.22 -11.24
C THR A 225 -26.80 -9.98 -11.12
N GLY A 226 -26.41 -8.98 -10.32
CA GLY A 226 -27.24 -7.83 -9.98
C GLY A 226 -28.40 -8.15 -9.03
N ALA A 227 -28.45 -9.37 -8.50
CA ALA A 227 -29.49 -9.76 -7.57
C ALA A 227 -29.35 -8.96 -6.27
N ARG A 228 -30.48 -8.39 -5.80
CA ARG A 228 -30.51 -7.71 -4.52
C ARG A 228 -30.52 -8.73 -3.39
N LEU A 229 -29.46 -8.70 -2.57
CA LEU A 229 -29.26 -9.61 -1.44
C LEU A 229 -29.93 -9.13 -0.16
N GLY A 230 -30.09 -7.82 0.00
CA GLY A 230 -30.69 -7.22 1.17
C GLY A 230 -30.93 -5.72 1.00
N ALA A 231 -31.79 -5.16 1.84
CA ALA A 231 -32.01 -3.71 1.92
C ALA A 231 -32.47 -3.32 3.32
N ALA A 232 -32.04 -2.15 3.78
CA ALA A 232 -32.47 -1.54 5.03
C ALA A 232 -32.40 -0.02 4.97
N ASP A 233 -33.24 0.64 5.74
CA ASP A 233 -33.13 2.07 5.98
C ASP A 233 -32.28 2.27 7.23
N LEU A 234 -31.05 2.76 7.05
CA LEU A 234 -30.13 3.06 8.12
C LEU A 234 -30.34 4.50 8.61
N PRO A 235 -30.04 4.81 9.87
CA PRO A 235 -30.06 6.19 10.35
C PRO A 235 -29.24 7.08 9.41
N ARG A 236 -29.74 8.31 9.17
CA ARG A 236 -29.18 9.25 8.21
C ARG A 236 -27.65 9.29 8.32
N ILE A 237 -26.99 8.84 7.27
CA ILE A 237 -25.57 9.00 7.07
C ILE A 237 -25.37 10.52 6.89
N GLY A 238 -24.66 11.15 7.79
CA GLY A 238 -24.60 12.58 7.99
C GLY A 238 -24.56 13.42 6.72
N GLN A 239 -25.33 14.52 6.73
CA GLN A 239 -25.43 15.47 5.59
C GLN A 239 -24.20 16.37 5.44
N ALA A 240 -23.28 16.39 6.42
CA ALA A 240 -22.11 17.27 6.43
C ALA A 240 -20.83 16.46 6.13
N GLY A 241 -20.42 16.45 4.89
CA GLY A 241 -19.02 16.34 4.46
C GLY A 241 -18.27 15.02 4.67
N ASN A 242 -18.51 14.25 5.69
CA ASN A 242 -17.73 13.07 6.06
C ASN A 242 -18.61 11.81 5.99
N ARG A 243 -18.96 11.42 4.77
CA ARG A 243 -19.67 10.16 4.52
C ARG A 243 -18.66 9.04 4.54
N TYR A 244 -18.68 8.23 5.59
CA TYR A 244 -17.85 7.05 5.68
C TYR A 244 -18.73 5.81 5.47
N LEU A 245 -18.43 5.03 4.47
CA LEU A 245 -19.03 3.73 4.23
C LEU A 245 -17.96 2.76 3.75
N GLU A 246 -17.84 1.63 4.42
CA GLU A 246 -16.85 0.63 4.04
C GLU A 246 -17.36 -0.78 4.31
N LEU A 247 -17.10 -1.70 3.37
CA LEU A 247 -17.39 -3.11 3.49
C LEU A 247 -16.13 -3.88 3.85
N ILE A 248 -16.09 -4.45 5.04
CA ILE A 248 -14.94 -5.24 5.51
C ILE A 248 -15.44 -6.59 6.03
N GLY A 249 -15.09 -7.66 5.31
CA GLY A 249 -15.57 -8.99 5.64
C GLY A 249 -17.10 -9.06 5.62
N ASP A 250 -17.69 -9.44 6.75
CA ASP A 250 -19.16 -9.50 6.96
C ASP A 250 -19.74 -8.28 7.68
N ALA A 251 -18.99 -7.18 7.72
CA ALA A 251 -19.41 -5.93 8.33
C ALA A 251 -19.52 -4.80 7.31
N LEU A 252 -20.61 -4.05 7.38
CA LEU A 252 -20.76 -2.74 6.77
C LEU A 252 -20.54 -1.68 7.85
N LEU A 253 -19.54 -0.85 7.67
CA LEU A 253 -19.24 0.27 8.53
C LEU A 253 -19.88 1.53 7.98
N VAL A 254 -20.59 2.25 8.84
CA VAL A 254 -21.29 3.48 8.48
C VAL A 254 -20.90 4.57 9.45
N GLY A 255 -20.35 5.66 8.93
CA GLY A 255 -20.05 6.88 9.69
C GLY A 255 -21.27 7.81 9.75
N ASP A 256 -21.49 8.43 10.90
CA ASP A 256 -22.63 9.32 11.17
C ASP A 256 -22.35 10.79 10.84
N GLY A 257 -21.17 11.11 10.31
CA GLY A 257 -20.72 12.48 10.01
C GLY A 257 -20.22 13.26 11.22
N THR A 258 -20.36 12.75 12.43
CA THR A 258 -19.80 13.35 13.67
C THR A 258 -18.54 12.64 14.16
N GLY A 259 -18.06 11.64 13.37
CA GLY A 259 -16.96 10.76 13.74
C GLY A 259 -17.41 9.51 14.48
N GLY A 260 -18.71 9.30 14.70
CA GLY A 260 -19.28 8.05 15.18
C GLY A 260 -19.31 7.01 14.05
N ILE A 261 -19.02 5.75 14.39
CA ILE A 261 -19.04 4.63 13.44
C ILE A 261 -19.97 3.56 13.97
N ALA A 262 -20.90 3.10 13.16
CA ALA A 262 -21.75 1.95 13.45
C ALA A 262 -21.41 0.78 12.53
N GLY A 263 -21.34 -0.43 13.09
CA GLY A 263 -21.15 -1.68 12.38
C GLY A 263 -22.47 -2.42 12.20
N TYR A 264 -22.74 -2.83 10.98
CA TYR A 264 -23.92 -3.58 10.59
C TYR A 264 -23.50 -4.94 10.03
N ASP A 265 -24.35 -5.93 10.26
CA ASP A 265 -24.21 -7.26 9.72
C ASP A 265 -24.48 -7.29 8.20
N VAL A 266 -23.72 -8.05 7.47
CA VAL A 266 -23.94 -8.33 6.04
C VAL A 266 -24.26 -9.82 5.89
N PRO A 267 -25.39 -10.19 5.21
CA PRO A 267 -26.27 -9.33 4.40
C PRO A 267 -27.49 -8.77 5.14
N SER A 268 -27.70 -9.09 6.45
CA SER A 268 -28.96 -8.76 7.14
C SER A 268 -29.18 -7.26 7.40
N LEU A 269 -28.12 -6.44 7.33
CA LEU A 269 -28.09 -5.01 7.64
C LEU A 269 -28.59 -4.67 9.06
N ARG A 270 -28.55 -5.64 9.98
CA ARG A 270 -28.87 -5.41 11.40
C ARG A 270 -27.66 -4.78 12.08
N ARG A 271 -27.91 -3.71 12.86
CA ARG A 271 -26.84 -3.08 13.63
C ARG A 271 -26.30 -4.04 14.68
N ARG A 272 -25.01 -4.30 14.65
CA ARG A 272 -24.29 -5.08 15.67
C ARG A 272 -23.82 -4.20 16.82
N TRP A 273 -23.26 -3.03 16.51
CA TRP A 273 -22.68 -2.11 17.48
C TRP A 273 -22.61 -0.67 16.95
N ALA A 274 -22.30 0.26 17.85
CA ALA A 274 -21.93 1.63 17.50
C ALA A 274 -20.82 2.11 18.45
N LEU A 275 -19.90 2.87 17.89
CA LEU A 275 -18.85 3.57 18.62
C LEU A 275 -19.22 5.04 18.78
N PRO A 276 -18.81 5.66 19.92
CA PRO A 276 -19.01 7.09 20.11
C PRO A 276 -18.23 7.90 19.05
N PRO A 277 -18.63 9.15 18.83
CA PRO A 277 -17.92 10.07 17.94
C PRO A 277 -16.43 10.16 18.28
N ASP A 278 -15.60 10.00 17.26
CA ASP A 278 -14.15 10.15 17.32
C ASP A 278 -13.75 11.11 16.18
N PRO A 279 -13.47 12.39 16.48
CA PRO A 279 -13.14 13.37 15.46
C PRO A 279 -11.81 13.08 14.74
N GLN A 280 -11.02 12.13 15.25
CA GLN A 280 -9.77 11.69 14.66
C GLN A 280 -9.94 10.40 13.86
N ALA A 281 -11.14 9.84 13.76
CA ALA A 281 -11.40 8.67 12.94
C ALA A 281 -11.13 9.00 11.46
N GLY A 282 -10.23 8.23 10.83
CA GLY A 282 -9.89 8.33 9.41
C GLY A 282 -10.63 7.25 8.61
N TRP A 283 -9.94 6.21 8.25
CA TRP A 283 -10.48 5.09 7.48
C TRP A 283 -10.37 3.77 8.25
N ALA A 284 -11.03 2.72 7.76
CA ALA A 284 -10.86 1.37 8.29
C ALA A 284 -10.20 0.45 7.26
N SER A 285 -9.63 -0.64 7.74
CA SER A 285 -9.07 -1.69 6.90
C SER A 285 -9.22 -3.08 7.52
N PRO A 286 -9.16 -4.14 6.71
CA PRO A 286 -9.08 -5.50 7.22
C PRO A 286 -7.83 -5.69 8.09
N CYS A 287 -7.99 -6.34 9.23
CA CYS A 287 -6.95 -6.53 10.23
C CYS A 287 -6.95 -7.98 10.75
N GLY A 288 -7.03 -8.93 9.85
CA GLY A 288 -7.23 -10.34 10.17
C GLY A 288 -8.57 -10.59 10.83
N PRO A 289 -8.61 -11.03 12.12
CA PRO A 289 -9.86 -11.30 12.82
C PRO A 289 -10.51 -10.02 13.40
N ALA A 290 -9.98 -8.85 13.09
CA ALA A 290 -10.44 -7.55 13.57
C ALA A 290 -10.62 -6.57 12.41
N ILE A 291 -11.23 -5.42 12.70
CA ILE A 291 -11.26 -4.24 11.83
C ILE A 291 -10.35 -3.21 12.46
N CYS A 292 -9.37 -2.73 11.70
CA CYS A 292 -8.48 -1.66 12.12
C CYS A 292 -9.07 -0.30 11.74
N LEU A 293 -9.31 0.53 12.73
CA LEU A 293 -9.71 1.93 12.59
C LEU A 293 -8.45 2.79 12.68
N HIS A 294 -8.10 3.40 11.57
CA HIS A 294 -6.92 4.26 11.45
C HIS A 294 -7.25 5.67 11.93
N ARG A 295 -6.35 6.21 12.71
CA ARG A 295 -6.42 7.55 13.30
C ARG A 295 -5.10 8.25 12.99
N PRO A 296 -5.01 9.04 11.93
CA PRO A 296 -3.74 9.51 11.35
C PRO A 296 -2.73 10.09 12.35
N ASP A 297 -3.22 10.75 13.39
CA ASP A 297 -2.36 11.41 14.36
C ASP A 297 -2.25 10.67 15.72
N THR A 298 -3.07 9.63 15.95
CA THR A 298 -3.15 8.94 17.25
C THR A 298 -3.09 7.42 17.17
N GLY A 299 -2.71 6.90 16.01
CA GLY A 299 -2.44 5.49 15.82
C GLY A 299 -3.63 4.67 15.31
N VAL A 300 -3.64 3.38 15.62
CA VAL A 300 -4.64 2.44 15.16
C VAL A 300 -5.34 1.77 16.33
N ARG A 301 -6.64 1.54 16.18
CA ARG A 301 -7.47 0.77 17.11
C ARG A 301 -8.12 -0.39 16.37
N ALA A 302 -7.81 -1.60 16.77
CA ALA A 302 -8.43 -2.81 16.25
C ALA A 302 -9.69 -3.15 17.07
N VAL A 303 -10.81 -3.30 16.39
CA VAL A 303 -12.09 -3.61 17.00
C VAL A 303 -12.60 -4.99 16.55
N ASP A 304 -13.32 -5.64 17.43
CA ASP A 304 -14.01 -6.89 17.13
C ASP A 304 -15.19 -6.60 16.17
N PRO A 305 -15.27 -7.24 15.00
CA PRO A 305 -16.30 -6.97 14.01
C PRO A 305 -17.71 -7.33 14.48
N ALA A 306 -17.87 -8.24 15.45
CA ALA A 306 -19.18 -8.65 15.97
C ALA A 306 -19.70 -7.73 17.07
N THR A 307 -18.81 -7.13 17.88
CA THR A 307 -19.19 -6.41 19.10
C THR A 307 -18.75 -4.95 19.15
N GLY A 308 -17.85 -4.52 18.26
CA GLY A 308 -17.23 -3.19 18.29
C GLY A 308 -16.25 -2.96 19.45
N ARG A 309 -16.04 -3.97 20.31
CA ARG A 309 -15.12 -3.85 21.44
C ARG A 309 -13.68 -3.77 20.94
N THR A 310 -12.89 -2.87 21.53
CA THR A 310 -11.46 -2.79 21.24
C THR A 310 -10.78 -4.08 21.67
N ARG A 311 -10.09 -4.74 20.74
CA ARG A 311 -9.22 -5.89 21.01
C ARG A 311 -7.84 -5.42 21.43
N TRP A 312 -7.29 -4.46 20.70
CA TRP A 312 -6.03 -3.80 21.01
C TRP A 312 -5.98 -2.41 20.34
N ALA A 313 -5.05 -1.58 20.79
CA ALA A 313 -4.76 -0.28 20.17
C ALA A 313 -3.28 0.03 20.34
N ASP A 314 -2.70 0.71 19.35
CA ASP A 314 -1.30 1.13 19.40
C ASP A 314 -1.15 2.52 18.75
N PRO A 315 -0.64 3.52 19.49
CA PRO A 315 -0.51 4.88 18.99
C PRO A 315 0.69 5.08 18.04
N ARG A 316 1.57 4.10 17.93
CA ARG A 316 2.79 4.20 17.10
C ARG A 316 2.50 4.07 15.61
N TRP A 317 1.52 3.24 15.25
CA TRP A 317 1.28 2.85 13.88
C TRP A 317 0.19 3.70 13.26
N SER A 318 0.50 4.33 12.15
CA SER A 318 -0.47 5.13 11.38
C SER A 318 -1.12 4.35 10.26
N HIS A 319 -0.43 3.35 9.73
CA HIS A 319 -0.92 2.50 8.63
C HIS A 319 -0.63 1.03 8.92
N LEU A 320 -1.63 0.20 8.65
CA LEU A 320 -1.53 -1.27 8.74
C LEU A 320 -2.06 -1.89 7.46
N ALA A 321 -1.35 -2.88 6.96
CA ALA A 321 -1.80 -3.68 5.84
C ALA A 321 -1.73 -5.17 6.20
N LEU A 322 -2.79 -5.89 5.88
CA LEU A 322 -2.82 -7.34 6.05
C LEU A 322 -2.03 -8.00 4.92
N VAL A 323 -1.00 -8.76 5.29
CA VAL A 323 -0.11 -9.49 4.38
C VAL A 323 -0.11 -10.96 4.81
N GLY A 324 -0.84 -11.79 4.10
CA GLY A 324 -1.10 -13.16 4.54
C GLY A 324 -1.83 -13.20 5.89
N ASP A 325 -1.22 -13.81 6.88
CA ASP A 325 -1.73 -13.92 8.25
C ASP A 325 -1.09 -12.92 9.23
N ARG A 326 -0.36 -11.92 8.73
CA ARG A 326 0.37 -10.91 9.51
C ARG A 326 -0.07 -9.52 9.14
N LEU A 327 0.23 -8.55 10.02
CA LEU A 327 0.10 -7.13 9.70
C LEU A 327 1.48 -6.53 9.47
N LEU A 328 1.65 -5.86 8.34
CA LEU A 328 2.75 -4.93 8.14
C LEU A 328 2.31 -3.58 8.70
N ALA A 329 3.07 -3.07 9.65
CA ALA A 329 2.81 -1.80 10.32
C ALA A 329 3.83 -0.75 9.90
N GLU A 330 3.36 0.46 9.68
CA GLU A 330 4.13 1.61 9.23
C GLU A 330 3.79 2.84 10.08
N THR A 331 4.79 3.67 10.38
CA THR A 331 4.62 4.96 11.07
C THR A 331 4.59 6.11 10.06
N GLY A 332 3.99 7.26 10.42
CA GLY A 332 3.94 8.46 9.56
C GLY A 332 2.79 8.46 8.57
N ARG A 333 2.71 9.50 7.72
CA ARG A 333 1.64 9.62 6.73
C ARG A 333 1.97 8.83 5.47
N PRO A 334 0.98 8.22 4.78
CA PRO A 334 1.21 7.44 3.56
C PRO A 334 1.94 8.19 2.43
N ASP A 335 1.80 9.52 2.39
CA ASP A 335 2.32 10.37 1.32
C ASP A 335 3.82 10.75 1.47
N ASP A 336 4.39 10.56 2.66
CA ASP A 336 5.81 10.83 2.86
C ASP A 336 6.64 9.75 2.17
N ARG A 337 7.44 10.11 1.19
CA ARG A 337 8.34 9.22 0.44
C ARG A 337 9.61 8.87 1.21
N GLU A 338 9.60 9.07 2.50
CA GLU A 338 10.75 8.82 3.37
C GLU A 338 10.78 7.37 3.86
N ASP A 339 11.97 6.91 4.21
CA ASP A 339 12.14 5.62 4.86
C ASP A 339 11.45 5.64 6.22
N ARG A 340 10.57 4.69 6.48
CA ARG A 340 9.77 4.62 7.70
C ARG A 340 10.07 3.38 8.52
N PRO A 341 9.95 3.44 9.84
CA PRO A 341 9.95 2.24 10.65
C PRO A 341 8.84 1.31 10.20
N LEU A 342 9.22 0.08 9.84
CA LEU A 342 8.32 -1.01 9.52
C LEU A 342 8.44 -2.09 10.57
N ALA A 343 7.32 -2.67 10.94
CA ALA A 343 7.26 -3.82 11.84
C ALA A 343 6.20 -4.82 11.39
N VAL A 344 6.35 -6.05 11.83
CA VAL A 344 5.36 -7.11 11.63
C VAL A 344 4.61 -7.31 12.94
N LEU A 345 3.28 -7.28 12.88
CA LEU A 345 2.43 -7.49 14.04
C LEU A 345 1.59 -8.76 13.92
N ASP A 346 1.26 -9.31 15.07
CA ASP A 346 0.19 -10.30 15.23
C ASP A 346 -1.16 -9.60 15.10
N PRO A 347 -2.03 -9.97 14.15
CA PRO A 347 -3.30 -9.25 13.93
C PRO A 347 -4.33 -9.45 15.06
N ALA A 348 -4.24 -10.52 15.84
CA ALA A 348 -5.18 -10.77 16.92
C ALA A 348 -4.87 -9.93 18.17
N THR A 349 -3.60 -9.60 18.41
CA THR A 349 -3.13 -8.98 19.65
C THR A 349 -2.46 -7.63 19.48
N GLY A 350 -2.08 -7.24 18.25
CA GLY A 350 -1.26 -6.06 17.96
C GLY A 350 0.21 -6.17 18.43
N ARG A 351 0.61 -7.33 18.95
CA ARG A 351 1.98 -7.55 19.44
C ARG A 351 2.98 -7.52 18.30
N VAL A 352 4.06 -6.77 18.44
CA VAL A 352 5.19 -6.76 17.51
C VAL A 352 5.85 -8.13 17.50
N LEU A 353 5.91 -8.76 16.34
CA LEU A 353 6.59 -10.03 16.09
C LEU A 353 8.04 -9.82 15.67
N GLY A 354 8.34 -8.71 15.01
CA GLY A 354 9.67 -8.30 14.63
C GLY A 354 9.70 -6.93 13.98
N GLU A 355 10.83 -6.27 14.06
CA GLU A 355 11.08 -4.98 13.43
C GLU A 355 11.86 -5.21 12.12
N LEU A 356 11.37 -4.65 11.02
CA LEU A 356 12.02 -4.73 9.72
C LEU A 356 13.07 -3.64 9.52
N GLY A 357 13.12 -2.63 10.41
CA GLY A 357 13.92 -1.44 10.27
C GLY A 357 13.21 -0.34 9.48
N ARG A 358 13.98 0.60 8.91
CA ARG A 358 13.43 1.74 8.16
C ARG A 358 13.49 1.45 6.67
N TRP A 359 12.33 1.46 6.00
CA TRP A 359 12.19 1.19 4.57
C TRP A 359 11.02 1.97 3.99
N GLN A 360 11.10 2.32 2.73
CA GLN A 360 9.95 2.64 1.89
C GLN A 360 9.45 1.33 1.29
N ALA A 361 8.30 0.84 1.72
CA ALA A 361 7.73 -0.38 1.16
C ALA A 361 7.31 -0.17 -0.30
N LEU A 362 7.67 -1.12 -1.17
CA LEU A 362 7.18 -1.18 -2.55
C LEU A 362 5.93 -2.06 -2.57
N TRP A 363 4.80 -1.45 -2.88
CA TRP A 363 3.54 -2.13 -2.99
C TRP A 363 3.38 -2.72 -4.39
N GLU A 364 3.00 -3.98 -4.48
CA GLU A 364 2.66 -4.62 -5.74
C GLU A 364 1.22 -4.26 -6.13
N TRP A 365 1.01 -3.88 -7.36
CA TRP A 365 -0.31 -3.63 -7.92
C TRP A 365 -0.79 -4.88 -8.70
N PRO A 366 -2.07 -5.33 -8.60
CA PRO A 366 -3.21 -4.70 -7.90
C PRO A 366 -3.45 -5.18 -6.47
N ALA A 367 -2.79 -6.21 -5.98
CA ALA A 367 -3.12 -6.84 -4.69
C ALA A 367 -2.09 -6.62 -3.58
N GLY A 368 -1.15 -5.73 -3.80
CA GLY A 368 -0.27 -5.06 -2.87
C GLY A 368 0.27 -5.81 -1.66
N GLN A 369 0.93 -6.94 -1.83
CA GLN A 369 1.76 -7.48 -0.77
C GLN A 369 3.16 -6.92 -0.89
N PRO A 370 3.63 -6.06 0.04
CA PRO A 370 4.99 -5.55 -0.05
C PRO A 370 5.98 -6.69 0.16
N ARG A 371 6.73 -7.00 -0.87
CA ARG A 371 7.83 -7.96 -0.79
C ARG A 371 9.17 -7.28 -0.76
N TYR A 372 9.23 -6.01 -1.13
CA TYR A 372 10.46 -5.26 -1.26
C TYR A 372 10.36 -3.92 -0.58
N GLY A 373 11.50 -3.46 -0.05
CA GLY A 373 11.65 -2.14 0.53
C GLY A 373 12.88 -1.44 -0.02
N LEU A 374 12.77 -0.14 -0.18
CA LEU A 374 13.89 0.74 -0.54
C LEU A 374 14.32 1.53 0.69
N ARG A 375 15.62 1.82 0.78
CA ARG A 375 16.18 2.73 1.76
C ARG A 375 17.30 3.56 1.14
N ARG A 376 17.18 4.87 1.25
CA ARG A 376 18.21 5.77 0.75
C ARG A 376 19.38 5.88 1.71
N LEU A 377 20.58 5.74 1.19
CA LEU A 377 21.82 5.93 1.94
C LEU A 377 22.25 7.40 1.94
N ALA A 378 23.14 7.79 2.86
CA ALA A 378 23.66 9.14 2.96
C ALA A 378 24.41 9.62 1.68
N ASP A 379 25.00 8.70 0.92
CA ASP A 379 25.66 8.97 -0.37
C ASP A 379 24.67 9.00 -1.56
N GLY A 380 23.36 8.90 -1.29
CA GLY A 380 22.29 8.92 -2.27
C GLY A 380 21.99 7.57 -2.92
N ARG A 381 22.85 6.56 -2.78
CA ARG A 381 22.54 5.20 -3.26
C ARG A 381 21.32 4.64 -2.55
N VAL A 382 20.68 3.63 -3.13
CA VAL A 382 19.45 3.06 -2.61
C VAL A 382 19.65 1.58 -2.32
N LEU A 383 19.43 1.17 -1.08
CA LEU A 383 19.35 -0.25 -0.72
C LEU A 383 18.02 -0.80 -1.18
N LEU A 384 18.04 -1.98 -1.79
CA LEU A 384 16.87 -2.81 -2.04
C LEU A 384 16.91 -3.99 -1.08
N ALA A 385 15.82 -4.23 -0.38
CA ALA A 385 15.65 -5.38 0.50
C ALA A 385 14.37 -6.14 0.19
N GLU A 386 14.41 -7.43 0.40
CA GLU A 386 13.22 -8.26 0.52
C GLU A 386 12.66 -8.13 1.94
N LEU A 387 11.37 -7.88 2.04
CA LEU A 387 10.62 -7.77 3.29
C LEU A 387 9.88 -9.10 3.54
N ASP A 388 10.51 -9.99 4.28
CA ASP A 388 9.90 -11.27 4.65
C ASP A 388 8.98 -11.05 5.86
N VAL A 389 7.71 -10.79 5.59
CA VAL A 389 6.69 -10.54 6.63
C VAL A 389 6.45 -11.80 7.47
N THR A 390 6.56 -12.99 6.89
CA THR A 390 6.37 -14.26 7.63
C THR A 390 7.47 -14.49 8.65
N ALA A 391 8.72 -14.29 8.24
CA ALA A 391 9.87 -14.43 9.14
C ALA A 391 10.17 -13.15 9.95
N ALA A 392 9.39 -12.08 9.74
CA ALA A 392 9.53 -10.77 10.35
C ALA A 392 10.97 -10.21 10.26
N ARG A 393 11.56 -10.27 9.07
CA ARG A 393 12.93 -9.82 8.80
C ARG A 393 13.05 -9.15 7.44
N ALA A 394 13.97 -8.20 7.31
CA ALA A 394 14.39 -7.63 6.04
C ALA A 394 15.75 -8.21 5.62
N ARG A 395 15.86 -8.63 4.37
CA ARG A 395 17.08 -9.14 3.76
C ARG A 395 17.54 -8.20 2.66
N VAL A 396 18.65 -7.51 2.84
CA VAL A 396 19.22 -6.65 1.80
C VAL A 396 19.67 -7.53 0.63
N LEU A 397 19.15 -7.20 -0.56
CA LEU A 397 19.45 -7.91 -1.82
C LEU A 397 20.60 -7.24 -2.56
N THR A 398 20.53 -5.92 -2.71
CA THR A 398 21.49 -5.19 -3.53
C THR A 398 21.48 -3.69 -3.24
N VAL A 399 22.44 -2.97 -3.82
CA VAL A 399 22.55 -1.51 -3.78
C VAL A 399 22.31 -0.95 -5.17
N LEU A 400 21.27 -0.20 -5.33
CA LEU A 400 20.92 0.49 -6.58
C LEU A 400 21.67 1.82 -6.69
N PRO A 401 21.89 2.32 -7.92
CA PRO A 401 22.46 3.64 -8.14
C PRO A 401 21.63 4.78 -7.52
N ASN A 402 22.27 5.91 -7.27
CA ASN A 402 21.65 7.10 -6.66
C ASN A 402 20.52 7.73 -7.50
N TRP A 403 20.46 7.45 -8.79
CA TRP A 403 19.41 7.92 -9.68
C TRP A 403 18.14 7.06 -9.65
N ALA A 404 18.16 5.85 -9.04
CA ALA A 404 16.98 4.98 -8.97
C ALA A 404 15.87 5.66 -8.15
N ARG A 405 14.73 5.88 -8.79
CA ARG A 405 13.56 6.52 -8.18
C ARG A 405 12.27 5.97 -8.80
N ARG A 406 11.14 6.17 -8.11
CA ARG A 406 9.83 5.65 -8.54
C ARG A 406 9.93 4.19 -8.97
N CYS A 407 10.46 3.36 -8.08
CA CYS A 407 10.63 1.94 -8.35
C CYS A 407 9.36 1.17 -8.03
N GLY A 408 9.08 0.15 -8.84
CA GLY A 408 8.09 -0.89 -8.59
C GLY A 408 8.74 -2.26 -8.77
N ALA A 409 8.25 -3.25 -8.04
CA ALA A 409 8.77 -4.61 -8.13
C ALA A 409 7.61 -5.60 -8.15
N GLN A 410 7.67 -6.55 -9.10
CA GLN A 410 6.68 -7.62 -9.24
C GLN A 410 7.29 -8.79 -10.01
N ALA A 411 6.83 -10.00 -9.71
CA ALA A 411 7.22 -11.24 -10.43
C ALA A 411 8.75 -11.41 -10.60
N GLY A 412 9.54 -11.04 -9.59
CA GLY A 412 10.99 -11.15 -9.64
C GLY A 412 11.69 -10.10 -10.52
N MET A 413 10.98 -9.04 -10.90
CA MET A 413 11.52 -7.90 -11.64
C MET A 413 11.43 -6.63 -10.81
N LEU A 414 12.43 -5.77 -10.93
CA LEU A 414 12.45 -4.41 -10.40
C LEU A 414 12.54 -3.45 -11.58
N VAL A 415 11.66 -2.46 -11.59
CA VAL A 415 11.66 -1.37 -12.58
C VAL A 415 11.83 -0.05 -11.84
N CYS A 416 12.78 0.77 -12.26
CA CYS A 416 12.97 2.11 -11.68
C CYS A 416 13.08 3.15 -12.77
N GLN A 417 12.55 4.34 -12.51
CA GLN A 417 12.77 5.50 -13.34
C GLN A 417 14.23 5.95 -13.24
N ALA A 418 14.81 6.26 -14.40
CA ALA A 418 16.20 6.65 -14.55
C ALA A 418 16.32 7.97 -15.36
N PRO A 419 17.44 8.70 -15.25
CA PRO A 419 17.71 9.88 -16.07
C PRO A 419 17.66 9.57 -17.56
N GLY A 420 17.37 10.58 -18.37
CA GLY A 420 17.33 10.46 -19.83
C GLY A 420 16.03 9.82 -20.33
N ASN A 421 14.93 10.02 -19.61
CA ASN A 421 13.61 9.57 -20.02
C ASN A 421 13.59 8.06 -20.29
N THR A 422 14.05 7.28 -19.31
CA THR A 422 14.11 5.82 -19.42
C THR A 422 13.61 5.14 -18.15
N LEU A 423 13.08 3.92 -18.32
CA LEU A 423 12.92 2.93 -17.25
C LEU A 423 14.02 1.89 -17.36
N ARG A 424 14.61 1.53 -16.25
CA ARG A 424 15.60 0.46 -16.17
C ARG A 424 15.05 -0.70 -15.35
N ILE A 425 15.26 -1.89 -15.86
CA ILE A 425 14.71 -3.13 -15.34
C ILE A 425 15.84 -4.04 -14.89
N TRP A 426 15.68 -4.61 -13.71
CA TRP A 426 16.57 -5.64 -13.15
C TRP A 426 15.76 -6.90 -12.87
N ARG A 427 16.38 -8.04 -13.08
CA ARG A 427 15.87 -9.30 -12.53
C ARG A 427 16.33 -9.40 -11.07
N LEU A 428 15.41 -9.68 -10.18
CA LEU A 428 15.69 -9.92 -8.77
C LEU A 428 16.09 -11.39 -8.57
N PRO A 429 16.99 -11.66 -7.59
CA PRO A 429 17.47 -13.01 -7.29
C PRO A 429 16.41 -13.93 -6.71
#